data_b0eecac1a068a99e439e0a02c5e7a015
#
_entry.id   b0eecac1a068a99e439e0a02c5e7a015
#
_cell.length_a   1.000
_cell.length_b   1.000
_cell.length_c   1.000
_cell.angle_alpha   90.00
_cell.angle_beta   90.00
_cell.angle_gamma   90.00
#
_symmetry.space_group_name_H-M   'P 1'
#
loop_
_entity.id
_entity.type
_entity.pdbx_description
1 polymer ?
#
loop_
_entity_poly.entity_id
_entity_poly.type
_entity_poly.pdbx_seq_one_letter_code
_entity_poly.pdbx_strand_id
1 'polypeptide(L)'
;MSNNSKNCAVILAGGQGKRMKSDLPKPMFEVLGLPMLDWAIRACEDAGITDICVVTGFNHEVIEKHLDGKYHTVFQPQRMGTGHAVMMTIDWLKERADGNVLILNGDAPFIDKDTILGALSPVSYTHLTLP
;
A
#
# COMPACT_ATOMS: atom_id res chain seq x y z
N MET A 1 -9.32 8.18 -24.03
CA MET A 1 -9.19 7.00 -23.20
C MET A 1 -7.99 7.13 -22.30
N SER A 2 -8.24 7.07 -21.05
CA SER A 2 -7.19 7.23 -20.07
C SER A 2 -6.39 5.94 -19.91
N ASN A 3 -5.07 6.08 -19.80
CA ASN A 3 -4.19 4.95 -19.51
C ASN A 3 -4.01 4.74 -18.01
N ASN A 4 -4.68 5.56 -17.21
CA ASN A 4 -4.52 5.47 -15.76
C ASN A 4 -5.05 4.17 -15.18
N SER A 5 -5.95 3.50 -15.90
CA SER A 5 -6.52 2.24 -15.43
C SER A 5 -5.46 1.14 -15.30
N LYS A 6 -4.29 1.32 -15.88
CA LYS A 6 -3.22 0.34 -15.79
C LYS A 6 -2.25 0.61 -14.65
N ASN A 7 -2.43 1.70 -13.94
CA ASN A 7 -1.60 1.99 -12.78
C ASN A 7 -2.23 1.37 -11.54
N CYS A 8 -1.39 0.79 -10.69
CA CYS A 8 -1.86 0.22 -9.44
C CYS A 8 -0.87 0.57 -8.33
N ALA A 9 -1.28 0.35 -7.10
CA ALA A 9 -0.45 0.64 -5.94
C ALA A 9 -0.49 -0.52 -4.95
N VAL A 10 0.65 -0.76 -4.31
CA VAL A 10 0.76 -1.65 -3.17
C VAL A 10 1.15 -0.80 -1.98
N ILE A 11 0.30 -0.77 -0.96
CA ILE A 11 0.56 -0.01 0.25
C ILE A 11 0.94 -0.98 1.35
N LEU A 12 2.14 -0.79 1.92
CA LEU A 12 2.66 -1.66 2.95
C LEU A 12 2.18 -1.16 4.31
N ALA A 13 1.30 -1.91 4.95
CA ALA A 13 0.63 -1.49 6.18
C ALA A 13 0.82 -2.50 7.30
N GLY A 14 1.92 -3.27 7.27
CA GLY A 14 2.18 -4.27 8.29
C GLY A 14 2.96 -3.76 9.50
N GLY A 15 3.31 -2.49 9.52
CA GLY A 15 4.15 -1.94 10.56
C GLY A 15 3.51 -1.86 11.92
N GLN A 16 4.34 -1.97 12.96
CA GLN A 16 3.92 -1.86 14.34
C GLN A 16 4.60 -0.65 14.98
N GLY A 17 3.82 0.17 15.69
CA GLY A 17 4.37 1.31 16.40
C GLY A 17 4.98 0.86 17.72
N LYS A 18 6.26 0.56 17.72
CA LYS A 18 6.92 -0.04 18.89
C LYS A 18 7.02 0.89 20.09
N ARG A 19 7.01 2.19 19.86
CA ARG A 19 7.19 3.16 20.95
C ARG A 19 5.91 3.46 21.70
N MET A 20 4.78 3.09 21.13
CA MET A 20 3.50 3.33 21.76
C MET A 20 2.95 1.98 22.14
N LYS A 21 2.67 1.79 23.42
CA LYS A 21 2.09 0.55 23.91
C LYS A 21 0.63 0.50 23.46
N SER A 22 0.44 0.43 22.17
CA SER A 22 -0.88 0.46 21.57
C SER A 22 -1.05 -0.76 20.69
N ASP A 23 -2.24 -1.32 20.69
CA ASP A 23 -2.59 -2.41 19.79
C ASP A 23 -2.90 -1.89 18.40
N LEU A 24 -2.90 -0.58 18.21
CA LEU A 24 -3.22 0.00 16.93
C LEU A 24 -2.03 -0.14 15.97
N PRO A 25 -2.24 -0.68 14.77
CA PRO A 25 -1.16 -0.70 13.77
C PRO A 25 -0.70 0.73 13.44
N LYS A 26 0.59 0.88 13.19
CA LYS A 26 1.13 2.20 12.91
C LYS A 26 0.40 2.95 11.80
N PRO A 27 0.03 2.30 10.68
CA PRO A 27 -0.71 3.02 9.63
C PRO A 27 -2.07 3.56 10.06
N MET A 28 -2.59 3.11 11.18
CA MET A 28 -3.86 3.61 11.72
C MET A 28 -3.68 4.76 12.70
N PHE A 29 -2.45 5.17 12.99
CA PHE A 29 -2.23 6.36 13.81
C PHE A 29 -2.71 7.56 13.03
N GLU A 30 -3.44 8.45 13.71
CA GLU A 30 -4.05 9.59 13.04
C GLU A 30 -3.10 10.77 12.96
N VAL A 31 -3.13 11.42 11.81
CA VAL A 31 -2.45 12.69 11.57
C VAL A 31 -3.50 13.62 10.98
N LEU A 32 -3.70 14.76 11.61
CA LEU A 32 -4.70 15.75 11.17
C LEU A 32 -6.08 15.13 10.99
N GLY A 33 -6.44 14.24 11.90
CA GLY A 33 -7.78 13.67 11.95
C GLY A 33 -8.02 12.46 11.08
N LEU A 34 -7.01 11.98 10.35
CA LEU A 34 -7.14 10.79 9.52
C LEU A 34 -6.00 9.82 9.77
N PRO A 35 -6.25 8.50 9.72
CA PRO A 35 -5.16 7.54 9.78
C PRO A 35 -4.13 7.79 8.67
N MET A 36 -2.87 7.52 8.96
CA MET A 36 -1.81 7.68 7.97
C MET A 36 -2.10 6.88 6.71
N LEU A 37 -2.66 5.68 6.87
CA LEU A 37 -3.06 4.85 5.74
C LEU A 37 -4.04 5.58 4.82
N ASP A 38 -4.98 6.31 5.40
CA ASP A 38 -5.98 7.03 4.61
C ASP A 38 -5.34 8.15 3.81
N TRP A 39 -4.34 8.84 4.38
CA TRP A 39 -3.60 9.86 3.63
C TRP A 39 -2.89 9.25 2.42
N ALA A 40 -2.27 8.07 2.61
CA ALA A 40 -1.59 7.38 1.52
C ALA A 40 -2.58 6.96 0.43
N ILE A 41 -3.72 6.41 0.82
CA ILE A 41 -4.75 6.01 -0.15
C ILE A 41 -5.27 7.22 -0.92
N ARG A 42 -5.54 8.32 -0.22
CA ARG A 42 -6.04 9.53 -0.88
C ARG A 42 -5.04 10.09 -1.88
N ALA A 43 -3.76 10.05 -1.53
CA ALA A 43 -2.74 10.51 -2.46
C ALA A 43 -2.71 9.65 -3.73
N CYS A 44 -2.88 8.34 -3.59
CA CYS A 44 -2.96 7.46 -4.75
C CYS A 44 -4.19 7.79 -5.60
N GLU A 45 -5.34 7.97 -4.96
CA GLU A 45 -6.57 8.27 -5.69
C GLU A 45 -6.50 9.63 -6.39
N ASP A 46 -5.88 10.61 -5.74
CA ASP A 46 -5.69 11.92 -6.35
C ASP A 46 -4.78 11.84 -7.58
N ALA A 47 -3.88 10.87 -7.61
CA ALA A 47 -3.01 10.63 -8.76
C ALA A 47 -3.67 9.74 -9.83
N GLY A 48 -4.94 9.39 -9.64
CA GLY A 48 -5.66 8.56 -10.58
C GLY A 48 -5.49 7.06 -10.38
N ILE A 49 -4.90 6.65 -9.27
CA ILE A 49 -4.67 5.24 -8.98
C ILE A 49 -5.75 4.76 -8.01
N THR A 50 -6.69 3.99 -8.53
CA THR A 50 -7.78 3.44 -7.71
C THR A 50 -7.65 1.94 -7.47
N ASP A 51 -6.74 1.28 -8.18
CA ASP A 51 -6.50 -0.15 -8.06
C ASP A 51 -5.39 -0.35 -7.02
N ILE A 52 -5.78 -0.61 -5.78
CA ILE A 52 -4.89 -0.57 -4.63
C ILE A 52 -4.96 -1.88 -3.86
N CYS A 53 -3.78 -2.42 -3.53
CA CYS A 53 -3.65 -3.58 -2.65
C CYS A 53 -2.94 -3.14 -1.38
N VAL A 54 -3.50 -3.48 -0.23
CA VAL A 54 -2.92 -3.13 1.07
C VAL A 54 -2.39 -4.41 1.71
N VAL A 55 -1.09 -4.42 2.03
CA VAL A 55 -0.47 -5.54 2.72
C VAL A 55 -0.56 -5.28 4.22
N THR A 56 -1.28 -6.13 4.93
CA THR A 56 -1.50 -6.00 6.36
C THR A 56 -0.58 -6.94 7.14
N GLY A 57 -0.44 -6.70 8.42
CA GLY A 57 0.39 -7.53 9.29
C GLY A 57 -0.06 -7.42 10.73
N PHE A 58 0.68 -6.68 11.55
CA PHE A 58 0.33 -6.51 12.96
C PHE A 58 -1.10 -5.99 13.11
N ASN A 59 -1.91 -6.72 13.86
CA ASN A 59 -3.33 -6.41 14.07
C ASN A 59 -4.07 -6.13 12.77
N HIS A 60 -3.85 -7.01 11.80
CA HIS A 60 -4.39 -6.83 10.45
C HIS A 60 -5.90 -6.63 10.42
N GLU A 61 -6.60 -7.21 11.41
CA GLU A 61 -8.06 -7.12 11.46
C GLU A 61 -8.54 -5.68 11.62
N VAL A 62 -7.77 -4.86 12.33
CA VAL A 62 -8.12 -3.44 12.50
C VAL A 62 -8.15 -2.73 11.16
N ILE A 63 -7.12 -2.98 10.35
CA ILE A 63 -7.02 -2.34 9.04
C ILE A 63 -8.06 -2.90 8.09
N GLU A 64 -8.25 -4.22 8.08
CA GLU A 64 -9.23 -4.85 7.21
C GLU A 64 -10.63 -4.36 7.50
N LYS A 65 -10.96 -4.19 8.78
CA LYS A 65 -12.25 -3.67 9.17
C LYS A 65 -12.42 -2.21 8.77
N HIS A 66 -11.35 -1.43 8.93
CA HIS A 66 -11.36 -0.01 8.54
C HIS A 66 -11.60 0.16 7.04
N LEU A 67 -10.96 -0.68 6.23
CA LEU A 67 -11.11 -0.61 4.78
C LEU A 67 -12.45 -1.14 4.28
N ASP A 68 -13.07 -2.00 5.07
CA ASP A 68 -14.45 -2.46 4.83
C ASP A 68 -14.66 -3.00 3.40
N GLY A 69 -13.68 -3.76 2.92
CA GLY A 69 -13.79 -4.40 1.61
C GLY A 69 -13.57 -3.49 0.41
N LYS A 70 -13.23 -2.21 0.63
CA LYS A 70 -13.06 -1.27 -0.48
C LYS A 70 -11.80 -1.53 -1.30
N TYR A 71 -10.82 -2.18 -0.70
CA TYR A 71 -9.53 -2.44 -1.34
C TYR A 71 -9.12 -3.86 -1.11
N HIS A 72 -8.33 -4.40 -2.03
CA HIS A 72 -7.78 -5.73 -1.87
C HIS A 72 -6.77 -5.73 -0.73
N THR A 73 -6.83 -6.74 0.14
CA THR A 73 -5.88 -6.86 1.24
C THR A 73 -5.18 -8.21 1.18
N VAL A 74 -3.91 -8.21 1.56
CA VAL A 74 -3.10 -9.41 1.66
C VAL A 74 -2.45 -9.41 3.04
N PHE A 75 -2.61 -10.48 3.79
CA PHE A 75 -2.06 -10.59 5.13
C PHE A 75 -0.66 -11.21 5.07
N GLN A 76 0.31 -10.50 5.65
CA GLN A 76 1.67 -11.00 5.82
C GLN A 76 1.82 -11.48 7.27
N PRO A 77 1.77 -12.79 7.51
CA PRO A 77 1.75 -13.29 8.89
C PRO A 77 3.07 -13.10 9.63
N GLN A 78 4.18 -13.07 8.91
CA GLN A 78 5.48 -12.88 9.51
C GLN A 78 6.17 -11.69 8.86
N ARG A 79 6.74 -10.84 9.70
CA ARG A 79 7.39 -9.63 9.23
C ARG A 79 8.78 -9.98 8.73
N MET A 80 8.90 -10.14 7.44
CA MET A 80 10.15 -10.54 6.79
C MET A 80 10.68 -9.46 5.84
N GLY A 81 10.33 -8.21 6.11
CA GLY A 81 10.83 -7.08 5.35
C GLY A 81 9.94 -6.67 4.20
N THR A 82 10.29 -5.53 3.62
CA THR A 82 9.52 -4.92 2.53
C THR A 82 9.45 -5.81 1.30
N GLY A 83 10.58 -6.43 0.96
CA GLY A 83 10.62 -7.32 -0.20
C GLY A 83 9.65 -8.46 -0.09
N HIS A 84 9.62 -9.11 1.08
CA HIS A 84 8.68 -10.20 1.30
C HIS A 84 7.24 -9.73 1.23
N ALA A 85 6.97 -8.55 1.79
CA ALA A 85 5.62 -7.98 1.75
C ALA A 85 5.14 -7.79 0.32
N VAL A 86 6.00 -7.27 -0.55
CA VAL A 86 5.65 -7.10 -1.96
C VAL A 86 5.45 -8.45 -2.63
N MET A 87 6.28 -9.44 -2.32
CA MET A 87 6.12 -10.78 -2.88
C MET A 87 4.80 -11.42 -2.51
N MET A 88 4.23 -11.07 -1.36
CA MET A 88 2.92 -11.56 -0.98
C MET A 88 1.82 -11.10 -1.94
N THR A 89 2.07 -10.07 -2.70
CA THR A 89 1.10 -9.53 -3.65
C THR A 89 1.37 -10.00 -5.08
N ILE A 90 2.28 -10.95 -5.28
CA ILE A 90 2.75 -11.27 -6.63
C ILE A 90 1.61 -11.75 -7.55
N ASP A 91 0.67 -12.53 -7.04
CA ASP A 91 -0.43 -13.01 -7.86
C ASP A 91 -1.34 -11.85 -8.28
N TRP A 92 -1.57 -10.92 -7.38
CA TRP A 92 -2.36 -9.73 -7.68
C TRP A 92 -1.65 -8.87 -8.73
N LEU A 93 -0.32 -8.73 -8.62
CA LEU A 93 0.46 -7.97 -9.58
C LEU A 93 0.54 -8.64 -10.94
N LYS A 94 0.56 -9.98 -10.98
CA LYS A 94 0.59 -10.70 -12.26
C LYS A 94 -0.58 -10.36 -13.16
N GLU A 95 -1.73 -10.12 -12.57
CA GLU A 95 -2.92 -9.76 -13.32
C GLU A 95 -2.83 -8.35 -13.90
N ARG A 96 -1.81 -7.58 -13.50
CA ARG A 96 -1.62 -6.18 -13.87
C ARG A 96 -0.28 -5.94 -14.54
N ALA A 97 0.25 -6.97 -15.18
CA ALA A 97 1.64 -6.97 -15.65
C ALA A 97 1.94 -5.95 -16.73
N ASP A 98 0.92 -5.46 -17.44
CA ASP A 98 1.12 -4.46 -18.49
C ASP A 98 0.92 -3.02 -17.99
N GLY A 99 0.83 -2.83 -16.68
CA GLY A 99 0.69 -1.50 -16.09
C GLY A 99 1.91 -1.08 -15.31
N ASN A 100 1.73 -0.10 -14.47
CA ASN A 100 2.76 0.40 -13.56
C ASN A 100 2.34 0.16 -12.12
N VAL A 101 3.31 -0.08 -11.25
CA VAL A 101 3.03 -0.27 -9.83
C VAL A 101 3.77 0.79 -9.01
N LEU A 102 3.07 1.35 -8.04
CA LEU A 102 3.66 2.19 -7.01
C LEU A 102 3.68 1.40 -5.71
N ILE A 103 4.83 1.37 -5.05
CA ILE A 103 4.94 0.73 -3.75
C ILE A 103 5.15 1.82 -2.71
N LEU A 104 4.30 1.85 -1.70
CA LEU A 104 4.20 2.96 -0.78
C LEU A 104 4.05 2.44 0.64
N ASN A 105 4.68 3.11 1.60
CA ASN A 105 4.47 2.78 3.00
C ASN A 105 3.19 3.44 3.51
N GLY A 106 2.42 2.68 4.27
CA GLY A 106 1.17 3.18 4.84
C GLY A 106 1.35 4.17 5.97
N ASP A 107 2.58 4.44 6.36
CA ASP A 107 2.90 5.44 7.37
C ASP A 107 3.58 6.68 6.78
N ALA A 108 3.29 6.99 5.52
CA ALA A 108 3.83 8.17 4.83
C ALA A 108 2.68 9.14 4.53
N PRO A 109 2.24 9.93 5.53
CA PRO A 109 0.97 10.65 5.42
C PRO A 109 1.00 11.86 4.50
N PHE A 110 2.16 12.42 4.20
CA PHE A 110 2.23 13.68 3.46
C PHE A 110 2.80 13.53 2.05
N ILE A 111 2.70 12.34 1.50
CA ILE A 111 3.09 12.16 0.11
C ILE A 111 2.01 12.76 -0.79
N ASP A 112 2.42 13.43 -1.86
CA ASP A 112 1.45 14.06 -2.75
C ASP A 112 1.39 13.34 -4.10
N LYS A 113 0.40 13.72 -4.92
CA LYS A 113 0.17 13.05 -6.19
C LYS A 113 1.33 13.23 -7.16
N ASP A 114 2.00 14.36 -7.13
CA ASP A 114 3.10 14.61 -8.07
C ASP A 114 4.28 13.69 -7.76
N THR A 115 4.57 13.48 -6.48
CA THR A 115 5.58 12.53 -6.06
C THR A 115 5.21 11.12 -6.51
N ILE A 116 3.94 10.76 -6.37
CA ILE A 116 3.46 9.45 -6.78
C ILE A 116 3.60 9.24 -8.28
N LEU A 117 3.18 10.23 -9.06
CA LEU A 117 3.27 10.13 -10.53
C LEU A 117 4.72 10.00 -10.99
N GLY A 118 5.66 10.63 -10.28
CA GLY A 118 7.07 10.52 -10.61
C GLY A 118 7.72 9.22 -10.18
N ALA A 119 7.07 8.46 -9.31
CA ALA A 119 7.65 7.26 -8.73
C ALA A 119 7.12 5.95 -9.34
N LEU A 120 6.18 6.03 -10.28
CA LEU A 120 5.60 4.83 -10.88
C LEU A 120 6.64 4.05 -11.66
N SER A 121 6.61 2.74 -11.50
CA SER A 121 7.50 1.81 -12.19
C SER A 121 6.70 0.77 -12.94
N PRO A 122 7.20 0.26 -14.08
CA PRO A 122 6.49 -0.78 -14.81
C PRO A 122 6.26 -2.03 -13.96
N VAL A 123 5.11 -2.64 -14.11
CA VAL A 123 4.82 -3.92 -13.46
C VAL A 123 5.45 -5.01 -14.32
N SER A 124 6.53 -5.61 -13.81
CA SER A 124 7.26 -6.63 -14.53
C SER A 124 8.00 -7.49 -13.52
N TYR A 125 8.10 -8.77 -13.80
CA TYR A 125 8.85 -9.67 -12.94
C TYR A 125 10.30 -9.25 -12.80
N THR A 126 10.86 -8.76 -13.88
CA THR A 126 12.26 -8.36 -13.86
C THR A 126 12.47 -7.09 -13.06
N HIS A 127 11.42 -6.36 -12.80
CA HIS A 127 11.50 -5.11 -12.03
C HIS A 127 11.06 -5.28 -10.59
N LEU A 128 10.59 -6.46 -10.22
CA LEU A 128 10.24 -6.76 -8.84
C LEU A 128 11.45 -7.36 -8.12
N THR A 129 12.63 -6.91 -8.47
CA THR A 129 13.83 -7.26 -7.72
C THR A 129 13.79 -6.43 -6.46
N LEU A 130 13.66 -7.14 -5.38
CA LEU A 130 13.41 -6.48 -4.11
C LEU A 130 14.71 -6.31 -3.37
N PRO A 131 14.83 -5.22 -2.62
CA PRO A 131 16.04 -4.99 -1.82
C PRO A 131 16.20 -6.02 -0.74
#